data_08aa3279906671516fa55fe1f8a36b7f
#
_entry.id   08aa3279906671516fa55fe1f8a36b7f
#
_cell.length_a   1.000
_cell.length_b   1.000
_cell.length_c   1.000
_cell.angle_alpha   90.00
_cell.angle_beta   90.00
_cell.angle_gamma   90.00
#
_symmetry.space_group_name_H-M   'P 1'
#
loop_
_entity.id
_entity.type
_entity.pdbx_description
1 polymer ?
#
loop_
_entity_poly.entity_id
_entity_poly.type
_entity_poly.pdbx_seq_one_letter_code
_entity_poly.pdbx_strand_id
1 'polypeptide(L)'
;GCEKLKIWWKPQLQMLRLDGSIPYYWQGNNFSFSSADFVEAINYIKGLLHVDLWKASLNAFEYGVIIPTELRPKEYILHHSAKNQEHLTQEEKAKDKGNFRWWSDRNASLKMYDAGRNIKNKQSFDRQKALQSLGWNPDDNFLKWEAHYLKPESLNKGVALHLYDLANPKWQATIKEDLYLQYQRLIP
;
A
#
# COMPACT_ATOMS: atom_id res chain seq x y z
N GLY A 1 -8.88 19.49 -2.71
CA GLY A 1 -9.86 18.45 -2.95
C GLY A 1 -9.21 17.07 -2.90
N CYS A 2 -9.75 16.19 -2.07
CA CYS A 2 -9.22 14.84 -1.91
C CYS A 2 -9.71 13.94 -3.05
N GLU A 3 -9.09 14.05 -4.21
CA GLU A 3 -9.43 13.27 -5.42
C GLU A 3 -9.08 11.78 -5.34
N LYS A 4 -8.71 11.27 -4.16
CA LYS A 4 -8.10 9.94 -4.03
C LYS A 4 -8.98 8.90 -3.35
N LEU A 5 -10.18 9.26 -2.94
CA LEU A 5 -11.20 8.33 -2.48
C LEU A 5 -12.45 8.48 -3.35
N LYS A 6 -12.85 7.40 -3.97
CA LYS A 6 -14.06 7.34 -4.82
C LYS A 6 -15.14 6.55 -4.09
N ILE A 7 -16.36 7.07 -4.15
CA ILE A 7 -17.52 6.45 -3.54
C ILE A 7 -18.49 6.08 -4.67
N TRP A 8 -18.88 4.83 -4.70
CA TRP A 8 -19.81 4.28 -5.68
C TRP A 8 -21.04 3.78 -4.94
N TRP A 9 -22.21 4.26 -5.32
CA TRP A 9 -23.47 3.75 -4.84
C TRP A 9 -24.19 2.97 -5.95
N LYS A 10 -24.58 1.74 -5.67
CA LYS A 10 -25.38 0.88 -6.55
C LYS A 10 -26.75 0.64 -5.91
N PRO A 11 -27.77 1.47 -6.23
CA PRO A 11 -29.08 1.44 -5.56
C PRO A 11 -29.76 0.06 -5.65
N GLN A 12 -29.67 -0.59 -6.82
CA GLN A 12 -30.30 -1.88 -7.08
C GLN A 12 -29.79 -3.01 -6.16
N LEU A 13 -28.52 -2.88 -5.71
CA LEU A 13 -27.88 -3.84 -4.83
C LEU A 13 -27.79 -3.35 -3.39
N GLN A 14 -28.27 -2.13 -3.10
CA GLN A 14 -28.07 -1.43 -1.82
C GLN A 14 -26.61 -1.48 -1.36
N MET A 15 -25.68 -1.35 -2.30
CA MET A 15 -24.25 -1.54 -2.08
C MET A 15 -23.51 -0.23 -2.20
N LEU A 16 -22.72 0.09 -1.16
CA LEU A 16 -21.74 1.16 -1.16
C LEU A 16 -20.34 0.56 -1.35
N ARG A 17 -19.58 1.11 -2.29
CA ARG A 17 -18.17 0.76 -2.49
C ARG A 17 -17.30 1.99 -2.30
N LEU A 18 -16.25 1.84 -1.50
CA LEU A 18 -15.15 2.81 -1.42
C LEU A 18 -13.94 2.25 -2.16
N ASP A 19 -13.26 3.11 -2.91
CA ASP A 19 -12.07 2.77 -3.67
C ASP A 19 -11.09 3.94 -3.61
N GLY A 20 -9.82 3.66 -3.32
CA GLY A 20 -8.78 4.66 -3.25
C GLY A 20 -7.83 4.47 -2.08
N SER A 21 -7.02 5.49 -1.81
CA SER A 21 -5.98 5.44 -0.79
C SER A 21 -6.40 6.23 0.45
N ILE A 22 -6.64 5.52 1.54
CA ILE A 22 -6.96 6.14 2.84
C ILE A 22 -5.86 7.11 3.30
N PRO A 23 -4.55 6.74 3.28
CA PRO A 23 -3.48 7.67 3.65
C PRO A 23 -3.50 8.96 2.83
N TYR A 24 -3.66 8.85 1.53
CA TYR A 24 -3.71 10.03 0.68
C TYR A 24 -4.97 10.88 0.86
N TYR A 25 -6.09 10.25 1.19
CA TYR A 25 -7.31 10.96 1.53
C TYR A 25 -7.14 11.75 2.83
N TRP A 26 -6.58 11.10 3.86
CA TRP A 26 -6.46 11.65 5.21
C TRP A 26 -5.40 12.76 5.31
N GLN A 27 -4.19 12.48 4.87
CA GLN A 27 -3.03 13.34 5.08
C GLN A 27 -2.29 13.77 3.79
N GLY A 28 -2.79 13.38 2.62
CA GLY A 28 -2.21 13.76 1.32
C GLY A 28 -0.95 13.00 0.92
N ASN A 29 -0.51 12.03 1.72
CA ASN A 29 0.68 11.21 1.46
C ASN A 29 0.56 9.83 2.14
N ASN A 30 1.49 8.93 1.84
CA ASN A 30 1.59 7.63 2.49
C ASN A 30 2.99 7.38 3.10
N PHE A 31 3.74 8.44 3.40
CA PHE A 31 5.09 8.34 3.94
C PHE A 31 5.08 7.96 5.42
N SER A 32 4.19 8.56 6.19
CA SER A 32 4.04 8.29 7.61
C SER A 32 2.54 8.18 7.93
N PHE A 33 2.02 6.98 7.94
CA PHE A 33 0.62 6.69 8.21
C PHE A 33 0.51 5.55 9.22
N SER A 34 0.07 5.88 10.41
CA SER A 34 -0.01 4.95 11.53
C SER A 34 -1.35 4.22 11.60
N SER A 35 -1.43 3.20 12.46
CA SER A 35 -2.69 2.54 12.78
C SER A 35 -3.69 3.48 13.45
N ALA A 36 -3.23 4.47 14.22
CA ALA A 36 -4.08 5.49 14.82
C ALA A 36 -4.70 6.39 13.74
N ASP A 37 -3.86 6.88 12.79
CA ASP A 37 -4.35 7.66 11.65
C ASP A 37 -5.38 6.90 10.82
N PHE A 38 -5.18 5.58 10.65
CA PHE A 38 -6.14 4.73 9.96
C PHE A 38 -7.49 4.70 10.67
N VAL A 39 -7.50 4.50 11.99
CA VAL A 39 -8.72 4.47 12.80
C VAL A 39 -9.45 5.83 12.75
N GLU A 40 -8.72 6.92 12.89
CA GLU A 40 -9.27 8.28 12.82
C GLU A 40 -9.86 8.56 11.43
N ALA A 41 -9.15 8.23 10.36
CA ALA A 41 -9.63 8.42 9.00
C ALA A 41 -10.92 7.65 8.72
N ILE A 42 -11.00 6.37 9.14
CA ILE A 42 -12.20 5.55 8.96
C ILE A 42 -13.38 6.10 9.78
N ASN A 43 -13.15 6.50 11.02
CA ASN A 43 -14.20 7.10 11.86
C ASN A 43 -14.72 8.42 11.27
N TYR A 44 -13.83 9.24 10.72
CA TYR A 44 -14.21 10.46 10.03
C TYR A 44 -15.09 10.18 8.79
N ILE A 45 -14.67 9.23 7.93
CA ILE A 45 -15.42 8.86 6.72
C ILE A 45 -16.78 8.23 7.11
N LYS A 46 -16.80 7.37 8.14
CA LYS A 46 -18.03 6.79 8.71
C LYS A 46 -19.01 7.90 9.14
N GLY A 47 -18.51 8.94 9.82
CA GLY A 47 -19.32 10.10 10.22
C GLY A 47 -19.90 10.87 9.04
N LEU A 48 -19.11 11.08 7.99
CA LEU A 48 -19.57 11.76 6.77
C LEU A 48 -20.63 10.98 6.00
N LEU A 49 -20.51 9.66 5.96
CA LEU A 49 -21.38 8.80 5.14
C LEU A 49 -22.58 8.26 5.93
N HIS A 50 -22.59 8.41 7.25
CA HIS A 50 -23.58 7.81 8.15
C HIS A 50 -23.75 6.28 7.95
N VAL A 51 -22.65 5.58 7.63
CA VAL A 51 -22.59 4.14 7.38
C VAL A 51 -21.54 3.48 8.26
N ASP A 52 -21.82 2.32 8.83
CA ASP A 52 -20.85 1.58 9.64
C ASP A 52 -19.80 0.89 8.75
N LEU A 53 -18.77 1.64 8.38
CA LEU A 53 -17.69 1.18 7.51
C LEU A 53 -16.86 0.06 8.12
N TRP A 54 -16.80 -0.08 9.45
CA TRP A 54 -16.01 -1.12 10.10
C TRP A 54 -16.42 -2.53 9.67
N LYS A 55 -17.70 -2.72 9.33
CA LYS A 55 -18.26 -3.99 8.85
C LYS A 55 -18.09 -4.21 7.35
N ALA A 56 -17.52 -3.25 6.63
CA ALA A 56 -17.32 -3.38 5.19
C ALA A 56 -16.33 -4.51 4.88
N SER A 57 -16.71 -5.39 3.94
CA SER A 57 -15.81 -6.44 3.45
C SER A 57 -14.72 -5.85 2.59
N LEU A 58 -13.50 -6.38 2.72
CA LEU A 58 -12.35 -6.00 1.91
C LEU A 58 -12.34 -6.80 0.61
N ASN A 59 -12.41 -6.09 -0.52
CA ASN A 59 -12.24 -6.70 -1.84
C ASN A 59 -10.77 -6.71 -2.28
N ALA A 60 -10.01 -5.71 -1.85
CA ALA A 60 -8.57 -5.61 -2.02
C ALA A 60 -8.02 -4.58 -1.03
N PHE A 61 -6.73 -4.68 -0.68
CA PHE A 61 -6.02 -3.64 0.05
C PHE A 61 -4.52 -3.68 -0.24
N GLU A 62 -3.85 -2.55 -0.04
CA GLU A 62 -2.39 -2.46 -0.09
C GLU A 62 -1.82 -2.27 1.30
N TYR A 63 -0.74 -2.99 1.59
CA TYR A 63 0.07 -2.82 2.78
C TYR A 63 1.54 -2.80 2.39
N GLY A 64 2.31 -1.90 2.98
CA GLY A 64 3.73 -1.78 2.65
C GLY A 64 4.51 -0.97 3.66
N VAL A 65 5.84 -1.00 3.50
CA VAL A 65 6.79 -0.29 4.34
C VAL A 65 7.68 0.59 3.48
N ILE A 66 8.10 1.72 4.05
CA ILE A 66 9.16 2.56 3.48
C ILE A 66 10.41 2.32 4.33
N ILE A 67 11.49 1.96 3.67
CA ILE A 67 12.74 1.54 4.28
C ILE A 67 13.82 2.55 3.88
N PRO A 68 14.46 3.26 4.82
CA PRO A 68 15.66 4.01 4.52
C PRO A 68 16.78 3.01 4.14
N THR A 69 17.55 3.34 3.10
CA THR A 69 18.58 2.46 2.57
C THR A 69 19.90 3.20 2.41
N GLU A 70 21.04 2.51 2.63
CA GLU A 70 22.37 3.08 2.44
C GLU A 70 22.67 3.29 0.96
N LEU A 71 22.38 2.29 0.13
CA LEU A 71 22.54 2.38 -1.31
C LEU A 71 21.29 2.96 -1.97
N ARG A 72 21.42 3.39 -3.21
CA ARG A 72 20.27 3.85 -4.00
C ARG A 72 19.25 2.74 -4.14
N PRO A 73 17.94 3.04 -4.06
CA PRO A 73 16.89 2.04 -4.22
C PRO A 73 17.03 1.19 -5.49
N LYS A 74 17.56 1.78 -6.57
CA LYS A 74 17.85 1.10 -7.83
C LYS A 74 18.73 -0.14 -7.65
N GLU A 75 19.73 -0.08 -6.76
CA GLU A 75 20.66 -1.21 -6.54
C GLU A 75 19.90 -2.40 -5.93
N TYR A 76 18.98 -2.14 -5.01
CA TYR A 76 18.12 -3.19 -4.44
C TYR A 76 17.13 -3.72 -5.47
N ILE A 77 16.44 -2.84 -6.20
CA ILE A 77 15.40 -3.23 -7.16
C ILE A 77 15.97 -4.12 -8.26
N LEU A 78 17.16 -3.82 -8.77
CA LEU A 78 17.77 -4.61 -9.85
C LEU A 78 18.26 -5.98 -9.38
N HIS A 79 18.65 -6.12 -8.12
CA HIS A 79 19.15 -7.40 -7.58
C HIS A 79 18.03 -8.34 -7.10
N HIS A 80 16.78 -7.87 -7.00
CA HIS A 80 15.67 -8.73 -6.61
C HIS A 80 15.00 -9.36 -7.83
N SER A 81 14.87 -10.67 -7.80
CA SER A 81 14.14 -11.46 -8.80
C SER A 81 13.30 -12.54 -8.12
N ALA A 82 12.29 -13.07 -8.79
CA ALA A 82 11.48 -14.14 -8.23
C ALA A 82 12.31 -15.43 -8.10
N LYS A 83 12.31 -16.00 -6.92
CA LYS A 83 13.08 -17.20 -6.58
C LYS A 83 12.65 -18.44 -7.35
N ASN A 84 11.36 -18.59 -7.59
CA ASN A 84 10.76 -19.68 -8.37
C ASN A 84 9.79 -19.02 -9.37
N GLN A 85 10.25 -18.85 -10.58
CA GLN A 85 9.53 -18.10 -11.63
C GLN A 85 8.21 -18.74 -12.08
N GLU A 86 7.92 -19.96 -11.65
CA GLU A 86 6.77 -20.74 -12.14
C GLU A 86 5.40 -20.10 -11.82
N HIS A 87 5.31 -19.16 -10.86
CA HIS A 87 4.05 -18.60 -10.41
C HIS A 87 4.02 -17.07 -10.24
N LEU A 88 5.14 -16.38 -10.47
CA LEU A 88 5.21 -14.92 -10.39
C LEU A 88 5.56 -14.32 -11.75
N THR A 89 4.64 -13.54 -12.30
CA THR A 89 4.93 -12.71 -13.48
C THR A 89 5.68 -11.47 -13.03
N GLN A 90 6.87 -11.23 -13.60
CA GLN A 90 7.66 -10.04 -13.35
C GLN A 90 7.44 -9.02 -14.47
N GLU A 91 7.17 -7.77 -14.11
CA GLU A 91 7.05 -6.67 -15.06
C GLU A 91 7.96 -5.50 -14.66
N GLU A 92 8.59 -4.92 -15.67
CA GLU A 92 9.38 -3.71 -15.55
C GLU A 92 9.16 -2.84 -16.78
N LYS A 93 8.69 -1.62 -16.58
CA LYS A 93 8.55 -0.67 -17.68
C LYS A 93 9.91 -0.09 -18.04
N ALA A 94 10.26 -0.06 -19.33
CA ALA A 94 11.57 0.42 -19.81
C ALA A 94 11.95 1.82 -19.27
N LYS A 95 10.99 2.75 -19.18
CA LYS A 95 11.19 4.10 -18.62
C LYS A 95 11.48 4.13 -17.13
N ASP A 96 11.12 3.08 -16.41
CA ASP A 96 11.23 2.97 -14.95
C ASP A 96 12.29 1.95 -14.52
N LYS A 97 13.13 1.49 -15.47
CA LYS A 97 14.13 0.45 -15.24
C LYS A 97 15.01 0.76 -14.03
N GLY A 98 14.97 -0.16 -13.05
CA GLY A 98 15.66 -0.04 -11.78
C GLY A 98 15.04 0.95 -10.78
N ASN A 99 13.94 1.63 -11.12
CA ASN A 99 13.25 2.53 -10.17
C ASN A 99 11.89 1.99 -9.74
N PHE A 100 11.42 0.96 -10.43
CA PHE A 100 10.16 0.27 -10.15
C PHE A 100 10.22 -1.14 -10.69
N ARG A 101 9.80 -2.10 -9.90
CA ARG A 101 9.60 -3.49 -10.31
C ARG A 101 8.36 -4.06 -9.65
N TRP A 102 7.68 -4.92 -10.38
CA TRP A 102 6.41 -5.49 -9.97
C TRP A 102 6.41 -6.99 -10.26
N TRP A 103 5.88 -7.75 -9.33
CA TRP A 103 5.64 -9.19 -9.44
C TRP A 103 4.19 -9.47 -9.09
N SER A 104 3.55 -10.41 -9.76
CA SER A 104 2.15 -10.73 -9.49
C SER A 104 1.86 -12.22 -9.60
N ASP A 105 0.94 -12.67 -8.77
CA ASP A 105 0.26 -13.96 -8.87
C ASP A 105 -1.26 -13.77 -8.79
N ARG A 106 -2.00 -14.86 -8.58
CA ARG A 106 -3.48 -14.81 -8.53
C ARG A 106 -4.06 -14.10 -7.31
N ASN A 107 -3.29 -14.00 -6.22
CA ASN A 107 -3.77 -13.54 -4.92
C ASN A 107 -3.23 -12.16 -4.56
N ALA A 108 -2.01 -11.85 -5.02
CA ALA A 108 -1.35 -10.61 -4.67
C ALA A 108 -0.48 -10.08 -5.81
N SER A 109 -0.22 -8.79 -5.80
CA SER A 109 0.86 -8.18 -6.55
C SER A 109 1.83 -7.48 -5.60
N LEU A 110 3.11 -7.67 -5.85
CA LEU A 110 4.23 -7.18 -5.05
C LEU A 110 4.91 -6.06 -5.81
N LYS A 111 5.24 -4.97 -5.14
CA LYS A 111 5.87 -3.81 -5.76
C LYS A 111 7.09 -3.37 -4.95
N MET A 112 8.16 -3.08 -5.65
CA MET A 112 9.37 -2.47 -5.10
C MET A 112 9.70 -1.23 -5.91
N TYR A 113 9.88 -0.09 -5.26
CA TYR A 113 10.17 1.15 -5.97
C TYR A 113 10.88 2.20 -5.12
N ASP A 114 11.52 3.14 -5.84
CA ASP A 114 12.15 4.32 -5.25
C ASP A 114 11.07 5.29 -4.76
N ALA A 115 10.84 5.31 -3.44
CA ALA A 115 9.84 6.17 -2.81
C ALA A 115 10.28 7.64 -2.82
N GLY A 116 11.56 7.93 -2.65
CA GLY A 116 12.10 9.28 -2.69
C GLY A 116 11.90 9.93 -4.06
N ARG A 117 12.26 9.22 -5.13
CA ARG A 117 12.01 9.65 -6.51
C ARG A 117 10.51 9.84 -6.78
N ASN A 118 9.68 8.94 -6.27
CA ASN A 118 8.22 9.04 -6.45
C ASN A 118 7.66 10.30 -5.80
N ILE A 119 8.15 10.67 -4.61
CA ILE A 119 7.78 11.91 -3.92
C ILE A 119 8.24 13.13 -4.74
N LYS A 120 9.52 13.18 -5.15
CA LYS A 120 10.06 14.27 -5.97
C LYS A 120 9.25 14.51 -7.24
N ASN A 121 8.83 13.45 -7.91
CA ASN A 121 8.15 13.54 -9.22
C ASN A 121 6.64 13.80 -9.12
N LYS A 122 5.98 13.40 -8.03
CA LYS A 122 4.51 13.42 -7.95
C LYS A 122 3.94 14.38 -6.92
N GLN A 123 4.76 14.87 -5.98
CA GLN A 123 4.28 15.80 -4.96
C GLN A 123 4.65 17.24 -5.32
N SER A 124 3.73 18.17 -5.04
CA SER A 124 4.03 19.61 -5.14
C SER A 124 5.12 20.02 -4.16
N PHE A 125 5.77 21.15 -4.41
CA PHE A 125 6.83 21.69 -3.54
C PHE A 125 6.36 21.83 -2.08
N ASP A 126 5.16 22.38 -1.85
CA ASP A 126 4.61 22.54 -0.48
C ASP A 126 4.42 21.19 0.22
N ARG A 127 3.98 20.17 -0.50
CA ARG A 127 3.83 18.82 0.04
C ARG A 127 5.18 18.16 0.33
N GLN A 128 6.18 18.38 -0.52
CA GLN A 128 7.55 17.91 -0.26
C GLN A 128 8.10 18.56 1.02
N LYS A 129 7.88 19.87 1.20
CA LYS A 129 8.29 20.59 2.40
C LYS A 129 7.57 20.07 3.65
N ALA A 130 6.26 19.79 3.56
CA ALA A 130 5.53 19.16 4.66
C ALA A 130 6.04 17.75 5.00
N LEU A 131 6.48 16.97 4.01
CA LEU A 131 7.08 15.66 4.24
C LEU A 131 8.45 15.72 4.92
N GLN A 132 9.20 16.81 4.73
CA GLN A 132 10.47 17.03 5.42
C GLN A 132 10.27 17.12 6.94
N SER A 133 9.19 17.73 7.41
CA SER A 133 8.89 17.76 8.85
C SER A 133 8.52 16.38 9.42
N LEU A 134 8.17 15.41 8.56
CA LEU A 134 7.92 14.01 8.90
C LEU A 134 9.13 13.10 8.71
N GLY A 135 10.33 13.67 8.47
CA GLY A 135 11.58 12.94 8.35
C GLY A 135 11.97 12.53 6.92
N TRP A 136 11.21 12.96 5.90
CA TRP A 136 11.66 12.78 4.53
C TRP A 136 12.72 13.82 4.17
N ASN A 137 13.87 13.36 3.66
CA ASN A 137 14.89 14.24 3.11
C ASN A 137 15.09 13.90 1.63
N PRO A 138 15.14 14.90 0.72
CA PRO A 138 15.33 14.65 -0.71
C PRO A 138 16.64 13.95 -1.06
N ASP A 139 17.66 14.05 -0.19
CA ASP A 139 18.97 13.45 -0.43
C ASP A 139 19.08 12.01 0.13
N ASP A 140 18.08 11.58 0.92
CA ASP A 140 18.06 10.24 1.46
C ASP A 140 17.46 9.24 0.46
N ASN A 141 17.89 7.99 0.61
CA ASN A 141 17.41 6.88 -0.18
C ASN A 141 16.26 6.19 0.54
N PHE A 142 15.10 6.10 -0.09
CA PHE A 142 13.91 5.42 0.44
C PHE A 142 13.40 4.38 -0.54
N LEU A 143 13.49 3.11 -0.15
CA LEU A 143 12.91 1.99 -0.87
C LEU A 143 11.50 1.73 -0.31
N LYS A 144 10.50 1.64 -1.16
CA LYS A 144 9.18 1.13 -0.77
C LYS A 144 9.00 -0.30 -1.23
N TRP A 145 8.59 -1.12 -0.30
CA TRP A 145 8.13 -2.46 -0.50
C TRP A 145 6.67 -2.56 -0.12
N GLU A 146 5.80 -3.03 -1.01
CA GLU A 146 4.37 -3.18 -0.74
C GLU A 146 3.77 -4.40 -1.43
N ALA A 147 2.76 -4.99 -0.79
CA ALA A 147 1.89 -6.00 -1.34
C ALA A 147 0.49 -5.44 -1.53
N HIS A 148 -0.08 -5.67 -2.71
CA HIS A 148 -1.48 -5.43 -3.02
C HIS A 148 -2.21 -6.77 -3.02
N TYR A 149 -2.99 -7.02 -2.00
CA TYR A 149 -3.78 -8.23 -1.82
C TYR A 149 -5.05 -8.13 -2.66
N LEU A 150 -5.09 -8.90 -3.74
CA LEU A 150 -6.22 -8.96 -4.68
C LEU A 150 -7.35 -9.84 -4.13
N LYS A 151 -7.01 -10.76 -3.24
CA LYS A 151 -7.91 -11.68 -2.53
C LYS A 151 -7.57 -11.68 -1.05
N PRO A 152 -8.05 -10.68 -0.28
CA PRO A 152 -7.76 -10.57 1.15
C PRO A 152 -8.10 -11.82 1.95
N GLU A 153 -9.14 -12.55 1.54
CA GLU A 153 -9.55 -13.81 2.15
C GLU A 153 -8.49 -14.90 2.09
N SER A 154 -7.52 -14.81 1.18
CA SER A 154 -6.40 -15.76 1.12
C SER A 154 -5.53 -15.71 2.38
N LEU A 155 -5.44 -14.56 3.04
CA LEU A 155 -4.75 -14.41 4.33
C LEU A 155 -5.49 -15.07 5.49
N ASN A 156 -6.79 -15.36 5.33
CA ASN A 156 -7.68 -15.89 6.34
C ASN A 156 -8.31 -17.22 5.91
N LYS A 157 -7.57 -18.08 5.23
CA LYS A 157 -8.01 -19.42 4.81
C LYS A 157 -9.35 -19.42 4.06
N GLY A 158 -9.61 -18.39 3.26
CA GLY A 158 -10.83 -18.22 2.48
C GLY A 158 -11.98 -17.50 3.19
N VAL A 159 -11.79 -17.10 4.45
CA VAL A 159 -12.80 -16.31 5.18
C VAL A 159 -12.61 -14.82 4.87
N ALA A 160 -13.71 -14.14 4.54
CA ALA A 160 -13.69 -12.71 4.22
C ALA A 160 -13.09 -11.88 5.36
N LEU A 161 -12.23 -10.94 5.01
CA LEU A 161 -11.73 -9.92 5.92
C LEU A 161 -12.60 -8.67 5.81
N HIS A 162 -12.70 -7.97 6.94
CA HIS A 162 -13.45 -6.72 7.06
C HIS A 162 -12.53 -5.57 7.42
N LEU A 163 -13.02 -4.35 7.28
CA LEU A 163 -12.20 -3.16 7.54
C LEU A 163 -11.69 -3.09 9.00
N TYR A 164 -12.49 -3.57 9.97
CA TYR A 164 -12.08 -3.64 11.38
C TYR A 164 -10.86 -4.57 11.61
N ASP A 165 -10.67 -5.58 10.76
CA ASP A 165 -9.54 -6.50 10.88
C ASP A 165 -8.22 -5.76 10.63
N LEU A 166 -8.20 -4.78 9.73
CA LEU A 166 -6.99 -3.97 9.48
C LEU A 166 -6.60 -3.08 10.67
N ALA A 167 -7.55 -2.75 11.56
CA ALA A 167 -7.27 -2.03 12.80
C ALA A 167 -6.86 -2.96 13.96
N ASN A 168 -7.09 -4.26 13.82
CA ASN A 168 -6.80 -5.23 14.88
C ASN A 168 -5.30 -5.55 14.93
N PRO A 169 -4.62 -5.37 16.08
CA PRO A 169 -3.17 -5.65 16.20
C PRO A 169 -2.75 -7.06 15.79
N LYS A 170 -3.59 -8.06 16.04
CA LYS A 170 -3.33 -9.45 15.64
C LYS A 170 -3.27 -9.57 14.11
N TRP A 171 -4.23 -8.97 13.40
CA TRP A 171 -4.23 -8.96 11.94
C TRP A 171 -3.09 -8.14 11.37
N GLN A 172 -2.75 -7.02 11.99
CA GLN A 172 -1.57 -6.23 11.58
C GLN A 172 -0.28 -7.04 11.70
N ALA A 173 -0.12 -7.85 12.74
CA ALA A 173 1.01 -8.76 12.88
C ALA A 173 1.02 -9.82 11.77
N THR A 174 -0.12 -10.43 11.47
CA THR A 174 -0.26 -11.41 10.38
C THR A 174 0.08 -10.81 9.02
N ILE A 175 -0.40 -9.59 8.73
CA ILE A 175 -0.12 -8.90 7.45
C ILE A 175 1.38 -8.55 7.36
N LYS A 176 2.02 -8.12 8.45
CA LYS A 176 3.46 -7.83 8.49
C LYS A 176 4.30 -9.08 8.24
N GLU A 177 3.91 -10.19 8.87
CA GLU A 177 4.56 -11.48 8.67
C GLU A 177 4.41 -11.96 7.22
N ASP A 178 3.20 -11.89 6.66
CA ASP A 178 2.97 -12.24 5.26
C ASP A 178 3.79 -11.34 4.32
N LEU A 179 3.82 -10.03 4.54
CA LEU A 179 4.64 -9.11 3.74
C LEU A 179 6.13 -9.51 3.75
N TYR A 180 6.64 -9.98 4.90
CA TYR A 180 7.99 -10.50 5.02
C TYR A 180 8.17 -11.81 4.26
N LEU A 181 7.23 -12.74 4.35
CA LEU A 181 7.24 -13.99 3.59
C LEU A 181 7.19 -13.73 2.09
N GLN A 182 6.37 -12.77 1.64
CA GLN A 182 6.35 -12.34 0.24
C GLN A 182 7.70 -11.78 -0.21
N TYR A 183 8.39 -11.01 0.65
CA TYR A 183 9.73 -10.52 0.36
C TYR A 183 10.72 -11.67 0.18
N GLN A 184 10.66 -12.69 1.01
CA GLN A 184 11.55 -13.87 0.91
C GLN A 184 11.41 -14.63 -0.41
N ARG A 185 10.29 -14.51 -1.11
CA ARG A 185 10.09 -15.08 -2.46
C ARG A 185 10.95 -14.40 -3.52
N LEU A 186 11.45 -13.18 -3.24
CA LEU A 186 12.21 -12.35 -4.17
C LEU A 186 13.71 -12.27 -3.87
N ILE A 187 14.17 -12.85 -2.79
CA ILE A 187 15.61 -12.87 -2.46
C ILE A 187 16.28 -13.95 -3.32
N PRO A 188 17.39 -13.64 -4.00
CA PRO A 188 18.13 -14.58 -4.82
C PRO A 188 18.76 -15.74 -4.05
#